data_d18e15de89bf3fbf462b5b59cb4202e7
#
_entry.id   d18e15de89bf3fbf462b5b59cb4202e7
#
_cell.length_a   1.000
_cell.length_b   1.000
_cell.length_c   1.000
_cell.angle_alpha   90.00
_cell.angle_beta   90.00
_cell.angle_gamma   90.00
#
_symmetry.space_group_name_H-M   'P 1'
#
loop_
_entity.id
_entity.type
_entity.pdbx_description
1 polymer ?
#
loop_
_entity_poly.entity_id
_entity_poly.type
_entity_poly.pdbx_seq_one_letter_code
_entity_poly.pdbx_strand_id
1 'polypeptide(L)'
;GTLLSAVLTRRPYFNTYYPDGSLVGVFNGQKNPIAQVNYTTDFTDSYKANFFQFFEIKFNKYLKFRANINANFYLDKRKKLEPSLITDEWQKQNKGYSYNYLNWNWMNEDFITYARKIKGHNFSAMVGVSAQQWRYENETFVGLNSSTDFIYTMNAFAANLDLSSTGSTLSNHSMASVFARVTYD
;
A
#
# COMPACT_ATOMS: atom_id res chain seq x y z
N GLY A 1 -12.46 -13.00 -2.11
CA GLY A 1 -12.90 -13.51 -0.81
C GLY A 1 -11.72 -13.95 0.04
N THR A 2 -11.84 -13.83 1.36
CA THR A 2 -10.80 -14.33 2.27
C THR A 2 -10.82 -15.85 2.33
N LEU A 3 -9.72 -16.50 2.67
CA LEU A 3 -9.64 -17.96 2.86
C LEU A 3 -10.67 -18.43 3.89
N LEU A 4 -10.88 -17.66 4.96
CA LEU A 4 -11.91 -17.95 5.97
C LEU A 4 -13.32 -17.98 5.36
N SER A 5 -13.66 -17.03 4.52
CA SER A 5 -14.94 -17.03 3.80
C SER A 5 -15.07 -18.28 2.93
N ALA A 6 -14.02 -18.66 2.21
CA ALA A 6 -14.03 -19.86 1.38
C ALA A 6 -14.27 -21.15 2.19
N VAL A 7 -13.72 -21.24 3.40
CA VAL A 7 -13.96 -22.39 4.31
C VAL A 7 -15.40 -22.41 4.82
N LEU A 8 -15.91 -21.27 5.29
CA LEU A 8 -17.24 -21.16 5.91
C LEU A 8 -18.40 -21.34 4.91
N THR A 9 -18.20 -21.01 3.65
CA THR A 9 -19.21 -21.12 2.59
C THR A 9 -19.13 -22.43 1.82
N ARG A 10 -18.23 -23.33 2.22
CA ARG A 10 -18.06 -24.62 1.52
C ARG A 10 -19.27 -25.52 1.70
N ARG A 11 -19.69 -26.15 0.60
CA ARG A 11 -20.78 -27.14 0.64
C ARG A 11 -20.33 -28.40 1.37
N PRO A 12 -21.18 -29.04 2.19
CA PRO A 12 -20.81 -30.21 3.01
C PRO A 12 -20.34 -31.43 2.21
N TYR A 13 -20.75 -31.55 0.96
CA TYR A 13 -20.39 -32.65 0.06
C TYR A 13 -19.19 -32.38 -0.83
N PHE A 14 -18.43 -31.33 -0.54
CA PHE A 14 -17.20 -31.04 -1.28
C PHE A 14 -16.08 -32.00 -0.85
N ASN A 15 -15.68 -32.88 -1.77
CA ASN A 15 -14.55 -33.76 -1.56
C ASN A 15 -13.26 -32.98 -1.67
N THR A 16 -12.46 -32.98 -0.59
CA THR A 16 -11.18 -32.30 -0.54
C THR A 16 -10.09 -33.04 -1.29
N TYR A 17 -10.20 -34.38 -1.33
CA TYR A 17 -9.25 -35.28 -1.97
C TYR A 17 -9.96 -36.19 -2.97
N TYR A 18 -9.24 -36.57 -4.02
CA TYR A 18 -9.62 -37.66 -4.90
C TYR A 18 -9.38 -39.03 -4.21
N PRO A 19 -9.95 -40.13 -4.73
CA PRO A 19 -9.73 -41.46 -4.18
C PRO A 19 -8.27 -41.92 -4.15
N ASP A 20 -7.43 -41.36 -5.03
CA ASP A 20 -5.98 -41.62 -5.10
C ASP A 20 -5.16 -40.78 -4.08
N GLY A 21 -5.83 -39.96 -3.26
CA GLY A 21 -5.20 -39.10 -2.25
C GLY A 21 -4.71 -37.75 -2.78
N SER A 22 -4.85 -37.47 -4.08
CA SER A 22 -4.49 -36.15 -4.62
C SER A 22 -5.54 -35.09 -4.23
N LEU A 23 -5.11 -33.81 -4.12
CA LEU A 23 -6.00 -32.72 -3.77
C LEU A 23 -6.90 -32.33 -4.96
N VAL A 24 -8.19 -32.19 -4.70
CA VAL A 24 -9.12 -31.56 -5.62
C VAL A 24 -8.80 -30.07 -5.67
N GLY A 25 -8.57 -29.49 -6.82
CA GLY A 25 -8.26 -28.07 -6.97
C GLY A 25 -9.52 -27.21 -6.93
N VAL A 26 -10.36 -27.38 -7.97
CA VAL A 26 -11.65 -26.70 -8.13
C VAL A 26 -12.71 -27.75 -8.43
N PHE A 27 -13.89 -27.62 -7.84
CA PHE A 27 -15.04 -28.48 -8.10
C PHE A 27 -16.34 -27.67 -8.08
N ASN A 28 -17.13 -27.77 -9.13
CA ASN A 28 -18.35 -26.98 -9.32
C ASN A 28 -18.12 -25.48 -9.10
N GLY A 29 -17.05 -24.92 -9.65
CA GLY A 29 -16.67 -23.51 -9.53
C GLY A 29 -16.18 -23.08 -8.15
N GLN A 30 -16.00 -24.02 -7.20
CA GLN A 30 -15.51 -23.72 -5.86
C GLN A 30 -14.06 -24.22 -5.69
N LYS A 31 -13.17 -23.30 -5.32
CA LYS A 31 -11.76 -23.63 -5.05
C LYS A 31 -11.62 -24.38 -3.72
N ASN A 32 -10.79 -25.41 -3.70
CA ASN A 32 -10.44 -26.12 -2.47
C ASN A 32 -9.57 -25.25 -1.57
N PRO A 33 -9.98 -24.92 -0.32
CA PRO A 33 -9.20 -24.07 0.57
C PRO A 33 -7.82 -24.68 0.93
N ILE A 34 -7.76 -26.00 1.08
CA ILE A 34 -6.49 -26.69 1.38
C ILE A 34 -5.55 -26.59 0.18
N ALA A 35 -6.05 -26.80 -1.03
CA ALA A 35 -5.26 -26.62 -2.24
C ALA A 35 -4.81 -25.16 -2.41
N GLN A 36 -5.66 -24.19 -2.08
CA GLN A 36 -5.28 -22.77 -2.11
C GLN A 36 -4.12 -22.47 -1.15
N VAL A 37 -4.15 -22.97 0.08
CA VAL A 37 -3.08 -22.76 1.05
C VAL A 37 -1.77 -23.41 0.61
N ASN A 38 -1.85 -24.63 0.10
CA ASN A 38 -0.65 -25.42 -0.23
C ASN A 38 0.02 -24.97 -1.52
N TYR A 39 -0.74 -24.47 -2.50
CA TYR A 39 -0.21 -24.22 -3.84
C TYR A 39 -0.17 -22.75 -4.26
N THR A 40 -0.88 -21.84 -3.58
CA THR A 40 -0.77 -20.42 -3.90
C THR A 40 0.54 -19.86 -3.35
N THR A 41 1.34 -19.28 -4.20
CA THR A 41 2.45 -18.43 -3.80
C THR A 41 1.95 -16.99 -3.71
N ASP A 42 2.04 -16.35 -2.53
CA ASP A 42 1.60 -14.97 -2.31
C ASP A 42 2.49 -14.31 -1.27
N PHE A 43 3.27 -13.35 -1.67
CA PHE A 43 4.16 -12.63 -0.77
C PHE A 43 4.21 -11.14 -1.11
N THR A 44 4.43 -10.34 -0.08
CA THR A 44 4.52 -8.89 -0.18
C THR A 44 5.78 -8.42 0.54
N ASP A 45 6.61 -7.69 -0.19
CA ASP A 45 7.74 -6.95 0.36
C ASP A 45 7.30 -5.50 0.62
N SER A 46 7.36 -5.07 1.87
CA SER A 46 6.96 -3.73 2.28
C SER A 46 8.16 -2.93 2.76
N TYR A 47 8.35 -1.76 2.17
CA TYR A 47 9.41 -0.82 2.52
C TYR A 47 8.78 0.47 3.04
N LYS A 48 9.15 0.87 4.26
CA LYS A 48 8.67 2.09 4.91
C LYS A 48 9.84 2.92 5.37
N ALA A 49 9.83 4.18 5.00
CA ALA A 49 10.80 5.15 5.50
C ALA A 49 10.07 6.42 5.93
N ASN A 50 10.36 6.88 7.15
CA ASN A 50 9.83 8.13 7.68
C ASN A 50 11.03 9.01 8.03
N PHE A 51 11.01 10.21 7.53
CA PHE A 51 12.00 11.23 7.80
C PHE A 51 11.31 12.41 8.47
N PHE A 52 11.82 12.82 9.61
CA PHE A 52 11.38 14.02 10.31
C PHE A 52 12.61 14.82 10.72
N GLN A 53 12.67 16.08 10.28
CA GLN A 53 13.71 17.02 10.62
C GLN A 53 13.08 18.35 11.02
N PHE A 54 13.63 18.99 12.03
CA PHE A 54 13.30 20.37 12.33
C PHE A 54 14.55 21.21 12.40
N PHE A 55 14.38 22.49 12.13
CA PHE A 55 15.40 23.51 12.19
C PHE A 55 14.86 24.70 12.98
N GLU A 56 15.58 25.15 14.01
CA GLU A 56 15.15 26.28 14.83
C GLU A 56 16.28 27.35 14.90
N ILE A 57 15.92 28.59 14.58
CA ILE A 57 16.80 29.75 14.73
C ILE A 57 16.18 30.69 15.77
N LYS A 58 16.92 31.02 16.80
CA LYS A 58 16.56 32.04 17.77
C LYS A 58 17.26 33.34 17.41
N PHE A 59 16.52 34.30 16.86
CA PHE A 59 17.07 35.62 16.53
C PHE A 59 17.40 36.44 17.79
N ASN A 60 16.54 36.31 18.80
CA ASN A 60 16.74 36.89 20.12
C ASN A 60 15.88 36.15 21.16
N LYS A 61 15.84 36.64 22.41
CA LYS A 61 15.05 36.04 23.51
C LYS A 61 13.56 36.04 23.31
N TYR A 62 13.02 36.75 22.31
CA TYR A 62 11.57 36.88 22.06
C TYR A 62 11.18 36.30 20.71
N LEU A 63 12.05 36.22 19.74
CA LEU A 63 11.74 35.89 18.35
C LEU A 63 12.51 34.65 17.93
N LYS A 64 11.76 33.64 17.47
CA LYS A 64 12.26 32.39 16.90
C LYS A 64 11.59 32.03 15.60
N PHE A 65 12.34 31.46 14.71
CA PHE A 65 11.87 30.78 13.50
C PHE A 65 12.04 29.31 13.68
N ARG A 66 11.07 28.53 13.19
CA ARG A 66 11.18 27.09 13.11
C ARG A 66 10.65 26.58 11.77
N ALA A 67 11.42 25.70 11.16
CA ALA A 67 11.02 24.91 9.99
C ALA A 67 10.94 23.45 10.38
N ASN A 68 9.83 22.79 10.04
CA ASN A 68 9.64 21.36 10.17
C ASN A 68 9.56 20.76 8.79
N ILE A 69 10.32 19.71 8.52
CA ILE A 69 10.30 18.95 7.27
C ILE A 69 9.94 17.51 7.64
N ASN A 70 8.91 17.00 7.03
CA ASN A 70 8.46 15.63 7.20
C ASN A 70 8.33 14.98 5.82
N ALA A 71 8.85 13.77 5.66
CA ALA A 71 8.70 12.98 4.46
C ALA A 71 8.45 11.52 4.82
N ASN A 72 7.46 10.93 4.18
CA ASN A 72 7.10 9.53 4.35
C ASN A 72 7.13 8.84 3.00
N PHE A 73 7.70 7.67 2.98
CA PHE A 73 7.79 6.80 1.82
C PHE A 73 7.26 5.42 2.19
N TYR A 74 6.42 4.89 1.35
CA TYR A 74 5.86 3.56 1.49
C TYR A 74 5.78 2.87 0.13
N LEU A 75 6.42 1.71 0.02
CA LEU A 75 6.43 0.89 -1.19
C LEU A 75 6.05 -0.54 -0.82
N ASP A 76 4.98 -1.06 -1.42
CA ASP A 76 4.63 -2.47 -1.40
C ASP A 76 4.88 -3.09 -2.78
N LYS A 77 5.52 -4.24 -2.77
CA LYS A 77 5.69 -5.11 -3.94
C LYS A 77 5.09 -6.46 -3.62
N ARG A 78 3.94 -6.77 -4.19
CA ARG A 78 3.28 -8.06 -4.02
C ARG A 78 3.37 -8.88 -5.28
N LYS A 79 3.71 -10.14 -5.13
CA LYS A 79 3.69 -11.12 -6.19
C LYS A 79 2.85 -12.31 -5.75
N LYS A 80 1.96 -12.76 -6.64
CA LYS A 80 1.08 -13.88 -6.38
C LYS A 80 1.04 -14.78 -7.60
N LEU A 81 1.09 -16.09 -7.37
CA LEU A 81 0.88 -17.12 -8.37
C LEU A 81 -0.23 -18.04 -7.90
N GLU A 82 -1.26 -18.18 -8.70
CA GLU A 82 -2.27 -19.22 -8.59
C GLU A 82 -1.99 -20.28 -9.65
N PRO A 83 -1.56 -21.50 -9.26
CA PRO A 83 -1.31 -22.58 -10.20
C PRO A 83 -2.58 -23.02 -10.92
N SER A 84 -2.41 -23.67 -12.06
CA SER A 84 -3.51 -24.17 -12.91
C SER A 84 -4.52 -25.03 -12.17
N LEU A 85 -4.07 -25.80 -11.17
CA LEU A 85 -4.90 -26.66 -10.34
C LEU A 85 -6.01 -25.90 -9.59
N ILE A 86 -5.76 -24.67 -9.16
CA ILE A 86 -6.66 -23.90 -8.27
C ILE A 86 -7.29 -22.67 -8.94
N THR A 87 -7.03 -22.44 -10.22
CA THR A 87 -7.50 -21.22 -10.89
C THR A 87 -8.88 -21.44 -11.51
N ASP A 88 -9.01 -22.43 -12.34
CA ASP A 88 -10.25 -22.73 -13.05
C ASP A 88 -10.42 -24.25 -13.26
N GLU A 89 -11.65 -24.72 -13.20
CA GLU A 89 -11.96 -26.15 -13.33
C GLU A 89 -11.82 -26.62 -14.78
N TRP A 90 -12.14 -25.74 -15.73
CA TRP A 90 -12.27 -26.10 -17.14
C TRP A 90 -11.04 -25.71 -17.96
N GLN A 91 -10.52 -24.50 -17.72
CA GLN A 91 -9.42 -23.95 -18.51
C GLN A 91 -8.06 -24.35 -17.97
N LYS A 92 -7.95 -24.64 -16.67
CA LYS A 92 -6.72 -25.02 -15.97
C LYS A 92 -5.52 -24.09 -16.30
N GLN A 93 -5.81 -22.79 -16.37
CA GLN A 93 -4.80 -21.76 -16.63
C GLN A 93 -4.22 -21.26 -15.32
N ASN A 94 -2.92 -21.23 -15.20
CA ASN A 94 -2.29 -20.55 -14.09
C ASN A 94 -2.41 -19.04 -14.25
N LYS A 95 -2.37 -18.33 -13.12
CA LYS A 95 -2.57 -16.89 -13.08
C LYS A 95 -1.52 -16.23 -12.19
N GLY A 96 -0.76 -15.31 -12.78
CA GLY A 96 0.26 -14.53 -12.11
C GLY A 96 -0.19 -13.10 -11.88
N TYR A 97 0.15 -12.53 -10.71
CA TYR A 97 -0.14 -11.17 -10.34
C TYR A 97 1.10 -10.47 -9.85
N SER A 98 1.30 -9.24 -10.28
CA SER A 98 2.29 -8.33 -9.73
C SER A 98 1.63 -7.01 -9.41
N TYR A 99 1.72 -6.59 -8.15
CA TYR A 99 1.21 -5.32 -7.67
C TYR A 99 2.37 -4.51 -7.13
N ASN A 100 2.49 -3.28 -7.63
CA ASN A 100 3.40 -2.29 -7.10
C ASN A 100 2.56 -1.13 -6.56
N TYR A 101 2.73 -0.81 -5.32
CA TYR A 101 2.04 0.29 -4.65
C TYR A 101 3.08 1.23 -4.08
N LEU A 102 3.09 2.47 -4.54
CA LEU A 102 3.96 3.52 -4.05
C LEU A 102 3.11 4.65 -3.47
N ASN A 103 3.37 5.00 -2.24
CA ASN A 103 2.82 6.19 -1.60
C ASN A 103 3.98 6.97 -0.98
N TRP A 104 4.15 8.21 -1.40
CA TRP A 104 5.06 9.11 -0.74
C TRP A 104 4.42 10.47 -0.53
N ASN A 105 4.73 11.09 0.55
CA ASN A 105 4.27 12.41 0.88
C ASN A 105 5.37 13.18 1.60
N TRP A 106 5.32 14.49 1.45
CA TRP A 106 6.14 15.40 2.22
C TRP A 106 5.30 16.58 2.71
N MET A 107 5.72 17.15 3.81
CA MET A 107 5.15 18.35 4.40
C MET A 107 6.27 19.23 4.93
N ASN A 108 6.21 20.50 4.60
CA ASN A 108 7.04 21.53 5.18
C ASN A 108 6.15 22.53 5.92
N GLU A 109 6.52 22.89 7.13
CA GLU A 109 5.86 23.89 7.95
C GLU A 109 6.89 24.88 8.47
N ASP A 110 6.74 26.14 8.08
CA ASP A 110 7.64 27.22 8.50
C ASP A 110 6.83 28.23 9.33
N PHE A 111 7.32 28.56 10.50
CA PHE A 111 6.64 29.53 11.34
C PHE A 111 7.61 30.37 12.18
N ILE A 112 7.17 31.61 12.40
CA ILE A 112 7.82 32.57 13.27
C ILE A 112 6.96 32.72 14.51
N THR A 113 7.60 32.65 15.68
CA THR A 113 6.95 32.89 16.98
C THR A 113 7.63 34.05 17.67
N TYR A 114 6.82 35.02 18.09
CA TYR A 114 7.20 36.10 19.01
C TYR A 114 6.55 35.85 20.36
N ALA A 115 7.33 35.84 21.44
CA ALA A 115 6.80 35.64 22.78
C ALA A 115 7.47 36.62 23.74
N ARG A 116 6.69 37.36 24.54
CA ARG A 116 7.19 38.32 25.50
C ARG A 116 6.35 38.42 26.77
N LYS A 117 7.01 38.52 27.91
CA LYS A 117 6.37 38.79 29.19
C LYS A 117 6.61 40.24 29.58
N ILE A 118 5.56 41.00 29.85
CA ILE A 118 5.64 42.43 30.24
C ILE A 118 4.77 42.62 31.49
N LYS A 119 5.35 43.07 32.60
CA LYS A 119 4.63 43.39 33.85
C LYS A 119 3.60 42.34 34.30
N GLY A 120 3.93 41.07 34.18
CA GLY A 120 3.04 39.95 34.56
C GLY A 120 2.14 39.41 33.44
N HIS A 121 2.00 40.07 32.32
CA HIS A 121 1.22 39.66 31.16
C HIS A 121 2.11 38.86 30.19
N ASN A 122 1.62 37.69 29.75
CA ASN A 122 2.27 36.87 28.78
C ASN A 122 1.59 37.03 27.42
N PHE A 123 2.35 37.46 26.43
CA PHE A 123 1.88 37.61 25.05
C PHE A 123 2.69 36.70 24.13
N SER A 124 1.99 35.92 23.30
CA SER A 124 2.64 35.13 22.25
C SER A 124 1.85 35.23 20.95
N ALA A 125 2.54 35.48 19.86
CA ALA A 125 2.00 35.48 18.51
C ALA A 125 2.84 34.57 17.61
N MET A 126 2.16 33.79 16.78
CA MET A 126 2.80 32.89 15.81
C MET A 126 2.09 33.08 14.47
N VAL A 127 2.88 33.13 13.40
CA VAL A 127 2.41 33.05 12.03
C VAL A 127 3.27 32.04 11.28
N GLY A 128 2.62 31.27 10.42
CA GLY A 128 3.33 30.26 9.66
C GLY A 128 2.62 29.91 8.36
N VAL A 129 3.36 29.17 7.56
CA VAL A 129 2.92 28.61 6.29
C VAL A 129 3.19 27.12 6.30
N SER A 130 2.37 26.36 5.60
CA SER A 130 2.64 24.95 5.34
C SER A 130 2.42 24.65 3.87
N ALA A 131 3.23 23.73 3.37
CA ALA A 131 3.08 23.13 2.06
C ALA A 131 3.21 21.62 2.19
N GLN A 132 2.35 20.90 1.49
CA GLN A 132 2.37 19.44 1.52
C GLN A 132 1.95 18.88 0.17
N GLN A 133 2.48 17.72 -0.14
CA GLN A 133 2.15 16.97 -1.33
C GLN A 133 2.09 15.49 -1.02
N TRP A 134 1.11 14.83 -1.61
CA TRP A 134 0.96 13.38 -1.62
C TRP A 134 0.98 12.87 -3.04
N ARG A 135 1.69 11.80 -3.26
CA ARG A 135 1.70 11.06 -4.50
C ARG A 135 1.43 9.59 -4.22
N TYR A 136 0.49 9.09 -4.96
CA TYR A 136 0.03 7.72 -4.91
C TYR A 136 0.14 7.11 -6.29
N GLU A 137 0.81 5.99 -6.41
CA GLU A 137 0.91 5.20 -7.62
C GLU A 137 0.54 3.74 -7.31
N ASN A 138 -0.25 3.16 -8.18
CA ASN A 138 -0.57 1.74 -8.13
C ASN A 138 -0.44 1.16 -9.51
N GLU A 139 0.28 0.06 -9.64
CA GLU A 139 0.44 -0.70 -10.86
C GLU A 139 0.04 -2.15 -10.60
N THR A 140 -0.82 -2.66 -11.44
CA THR A 140 -1.28 -4.05 -11.39
C THR A 140 -1.02 -4.69 -12.73
N PHE A 141 -0.28 -5.78 -12.72
CA PHE A 141 -0.06 -6.64 -13.87
C PHE A 141 -0.64 -8.02 -13.58
N VAL A 142 -1.44 -8.51 -14.51
CA VAL A 142 -2.03 -9.84 -14.44
C VAL A 142 -1.70 -10.60 -15.70
N GLY A 143 -1.16 -11.79 -15.53
CA GLY A 143 -0.82 -12.67 -16.64
C GLY A 143 -1.46 -14.04 -16.49
N LEU A 144 -1.79 -14.66 -17.60
CA LEU A 144 -2.47 -15.94 -17.70
C LEU A 144 -1.61 -16.94 -18.47
N ASN A 145 -1.80 -18.21 -18.16
CA ASN A 145 -1.31 -19.32 -18.97
C ASN A 145 0.20 -19.29 -19.23
N SER A 146 0.98 -19.20 -18.15
CA SER A 146 2.42 -19.44 -18.20
C SER A 146 2.72 -20.92 -18.51
N SER A 147 3.85 -21.18 -19.08
CA SER A 147 4.32 -22.55 -19.39
C SER A 147 4.59 -23.41 -18.14
N THR A 148 4.55 -22.83 -16.94
CA THR A 148 4.87 -23.51 -15.68
C THR A 148 4.10 -22.91 -14.50
N ASP A 149 3.75 -23.76 -13.53
CA ASP A 149 3.12 -23.39 -12.28
C ASP A 149 4.11 -22.97 -11.17
N PHE A 150 5.39 -22.84 -11.49
CA PHE A 150 6.43 -22.58 -10.49
C PHE A 150 7.08 -21.20 -10.58
N ILE A 151 6.95 -20.52 -11.72
CA ILE A 151 7.58 -19.22 -11.95
C ILE A 151 6.55 -18.12 -11.72
N TYR A 152 6.74 -17.33 -10.67
CA TYR A 152 5.84 -16.24 -10.27
C TYR A 152 6.27 -14.86 -10.80
N THR A 153 7.31 -14.78 -11.61
CA THR A 153 7.76 -13.51 -12.20
C THR A 153 7.00 -13.22 -13.48
N MET A 154 6.70 -11.95 -13.73
CA MET A 154 5.81 -11.53 -14.83
C MET A 154 6.37 -11.84 -16.22
N ASN A 155 7.69 -12.02 -16.36
CA ASN A 155 8.29 -12.47 -17.63
C ASN A 155 7.79 -13.85 -18.10
N ALA A 156 7.39 -14.73 -17.18
CA ALA A 156 6.79 -16.02 -17.53
C ALA A 156 5.39 -15.87 -18.16
N PHE A 157 4.75 -14.74 -17.98
CA PHE A 157 3.42 -14.40 -18.48
C PHE A 157 3.42 -13.35 -19.61
N ALA A 158 4.61 -12.96 -20.10
CA ALA A 158 4.75 -11.84 -21.04
C ALA A 158 3.95 -11.99 -22.33
N ALA A 159 3.73 -13.24 -22.78
CA ALA A 159 2.96 -13.52 -23.98
C ALA A 159 1.43 -13.41 -23.81
N ASN A 160 0.93 -13.49 -22.55
CA ASN A 160 -0.49 -13.62 -22.25
C ASN A 160 -0.90 -12.70 -21.08
N LEU A 161 -0.71 -11.40 -21.24
CA LEU A 161 -1.20 -10.41 -20.27
C LEU A 161 -2.73 -10.30 -20.34
N ASP A 162 -3.37 -10.37 -19.20
CA ASP A 162 -4.80 -10.03 -19.06
C ASP A 162 -4.94 -8.52 -19.01
N LEU A 163 -5.14 -7.90 -20.16
CA LEU A 163 -5.27 -6.44 -20.30
C LEU A 163 -6.48 -5.88 -19.59
N SER A 164 -7.51 -6.70 -19.34
CA SER A 164 -8.71 -6.26 -18.63
C SER A 164 -8.48 -6.09 -17.12
N SER A 165 -7.49 -6.79 -16.59
CA SER A 165 -7.11 -6.76 -15.17
C SER A 165 -5.76 -6.08 -14.93
N THR A 166 -5.06 -5.69 -15.99
CA THR A 166 -3.79 -4.96 -15.93
C THR A 166 -4.04 -3.46 -16.04
N GLY A 167 -3.43 -2.67 -15.19
CA GLY A 167 -3.62 -1.23 -15.21
C GLY A 167 -2.75 -0.48 -14.23
N SER A 168 -2.77 0.84 -14.34
CA SER A 168 -2.07 1.74 -13.43
C SER A 168 -2.95 2.91 -13.02
N THR A 169 -2.71 3.43 -11.84
CA THR A 169 -3.36 4.61 -11.31
C THR A 169 -2.31 5.53 -10.71
N LEU A 170 -2.39 6.81 -11.05
CA LEU A 170 -1.56 7.87 -10.49
C LEU A 170 -2.47 8.95 -9.92
N SER A 171 -2.25 9.32 -8.67
CA SER A 171 -2.95 10.43 -8.03
C SER A 171 -1.96 11.34 -7.32
N ASN A 172 -2.11 12.65 -7.52
CA ASN A 172 -1.31 13.68 -6.86
C ASN A 172 -2.23 14.69 -6.19
N HIS A 173 -1.93 15.03 -4.95
CA HIS A 173 -2.61 16.09 -4.21
C HIS A 173 -1.57 17.02 -3.62
N SER A 174 -1.84 18.32 -3.70
CA SER A 174 -1.01 19.36 -3.10
C SER A 174 -1.88 20.31 -2.30
N MET A 175 -1.39 20.77 -1.16
CA MET A 175 -2.05 21.74 -0.32
C MET A 175 -1.03 22.74 0.21
N ALA A 176 -1.45 24.01 0.23
CA ALA A 176 -0.71 25.08 0.88
C ALA A 176 -1.66 25.81 1.85
N SER A 177 -1.16 26.18 3.01
CA SER A 177 -1.94 26.82 4.06
C SER A 177 -1.14 27.92 4.73
N VAL A 178 -1.85 28.93 5.22
CA VAL A 178 -1.33 29.97 6.11
C VAL A 178 -2.07 29.87 7.43
N PHE A 179 -1.36 29.95 8.53
CA PHE A 179 -1.95 29.86 9.86
C PHE A 179 -1.37 30.92 10.80
N ALA A 180 -2.17 31.37 11.74
CA ALA A 180 -1.74 32.31 12.77
C ALA A 180 -2.40 31.96 14.12
N ARG A 181 -1.69 32.24 15.20
CA ARG A 181 -2.19 32.09 16.57
C ARG A 181 -1.70 33.24 17.44
N VAL A 182 -2.59 33.80 18.24
CA VAL A 182 -2.24 34.77 19.27
C VAL A 182 -2.77 34.23 20.60
N THR A 183 -1.94 34.29 21.63
CA THR A 183 -2.31 33.94 23.01
C THR A 183 -1.90 35.07 23.93
N TYR A 184 -2.78 35.37 24.91
CA TYR A 184 -2.58 36.35 25.95
C TYR A 184 -3.02 35.74 27.27
N ASP A 185 -2.17 35.93 28.31
CA ASP A 185 -2.40 35.41 29.64
C ASP A 185 -1.81 36.41 30.69
#